data_02630f39925bc1f837229a52706c8a21
#
_entry.id   02630f39925bc1f837229a52706c8a21
#
_cell.length_a   1.000
_cell.length_b   1.000
_cell.length_c   1.000
_cell.angle_alpha   90.00
_cell.angle_beta   90.00
_cell.angle_gamma   90.00
#
_symmetry.space_group_name_H-M   'P 1'
#
loop_
_entity.id
_entity.type
_entity.pdbx_description
1 polymer ?
#
loop_
_entity_poly.entity_id
_entity_poly.type
_entity_poly.pdbx_seq_one_letter_code
_entity_poly.pdbx_strand_id
1 'polypeptide(L)'
;ALRVGVTAPFMLVKLLKPYFNEGASIVNISSSRDAMSQAQSESYTAAKGGIHALTHALAISLAGIARVNSISPGWIETTDKKYDGPDALQHPVKRVGRCEDIAEMILFLCSEKAGFITGENIKIDGGMSKLMIYHDEDGWKYQ
;
A
#
# COMPACT_ATOMS: atom_id res chain seq x y z
N ALA A 1 -13.51 7.42 -7.27
CA ALA A 1 -12.40 6.57 -6.83
C ALA A 1 -11.33 6.42 -7.93
N LEU A 2 -11.68 5.94 -9.14
CA LEU A 2 -10.72 5.67 -10.22
C LEU A 2 -9.95 6.90 -10.72
N ARG A 3 -10.60 8.07 -10.81
CA ARG A 3 -9.92 9.31 -11.25
C ARG A 3 -8.80 9.71 -10.29
N VAL A 4 -9.05 9.64 -8.99
CA VAL A 4 -8.06 9.99 -7.96
C VAL A 4 -7.06 8.84 -7.75
N GLY A 5 -7.55 7.59 -7.72
CA GLY A 5 -6.73 6.43 -7.40
C GLY A 5 -5.84 5.93 -8.55
N VAL A 6 -6.22 6.13 -9.81
CA VAL A 6 -5.46 5.60 -10.95
C VAL A 6 -5.07 6.69 -11.95
N THR A 7 -6.06 7.48 -12.41
CA THR A 7 -5.78 8.47 -13.46
C THR A 7 -4.84 9.57 -12.98
N ALA A 8 -5.04 10.08 -11.77
CA ALA A 8 -4.21 11.17 -11.25
C ALA A 8 -2.74 10.76 -11.05
N PRO A 9 -2.39 9.63 -10.38
CA PRO A 9 -1.00 9.20 -10.30
C PRO A 9 -0.36 8.99 -11.67
N PHE A 10 -1.06 8.36 -12.61
CA PHE A 10 -0.57 8.20 -13.98
C PHE A 10 -0.26 9.55 -14.64
N MET A 11 -1.20 10.50 -14.56
CA MET A 11 -1.03 11.83 -15.18
C MET A 11 0.09 12.64 -14.49
N LEU A 12 0.21 12.56 -13.16
CA LEU A 12 1.29 13.22 -12.42
C LEU A 12 2.66 12.71 -12.89
N VAL A 13 2.83 11.40 -12.99
CA VAL A 13 4.09 10.81 -13.49
C VAL A 13 4.38 11.29 -14.92
N LYS A 14 3.38 11.28 -15.81
CA LYS A 14 3.53 11.75 -17.19
C LYS A 14 3.97 13.22 -17.26
N LEU A 15 3.38 14.08 -16.44
CA LEU A 15 3.66 15.52 -16.42
C LEU A 15 5.02 15.83 -15.76
N LEU A 16 5.39 15.08 -14.72
CA LEU A 16 6.60 15.32 -13.94
C LEU A 16 7.85 14.63 -14.52
N LYS A 17 7.68 13.64 -15.41
CA LYS A 17 8.79 12.88 -16.01
C LYS A 17 9.92 13.76 -16.54
N PRO A 18 9.69 14.91 -17.24
CA PRO A 18 10.78 15.76 -17.74
C PRO A 18 11.63 16.41 -16.62
N TYR A 19 11.16 16.38 -15.39
CA TYR A 19 11.80 17.02 -14.23
C TYR A 19 12.40 16.00 -13.24
N PHE A 20 12.42 14.72 -13.59
CA PHE A 20 13.00 13.69 -12.72
C PHE A 20 14.53 13.82 -12.69
N ASN A 21 15.06 13.82 -11.48
CA ASN A 21 16.51 13.72 -11.28
C ASN A 21 16.97 12.28 -11.50
N GLU A 22 18.28 12.11 -11.68
CA GLU A 22 18.91 10.80 -11.67
C GLU A 22 18.61 10.08 -10.35
N GLY A 23 18.27 8.79 -10.43
CA GLY A 23 17.91 7.99 -9.25
C GLY A 23 16.53 8.27 -8.68
N ALA A 24 15.66 8.99 -9.40
CA ALA A 24 14.30 9.29 -8.94
C ALA A 24 13.55 8.04 -8.44
N SER A 25 12.75 8.22 -7.41
CA SER A 25 11.92 7.16 -6.84
C SER A 25 10.47 7.65 -6.71
N ILE A 26 9.55 6.82 -7.16
CA ILE A 26 8.10 7.04 -7.05
C ILE A 26 7.54 5.98 -6.12
N VAL A 27 6.82 6.40 -5.08
CA VAL A 27 6.12 5.52 -4.17
C VAL A 27 4.64 5.80 -4.22
N ASN A 28 3.88 4.88 -4.79
CA ASN A 28 2.42 4.95 -4.82
C ASN A 28 1.83 4.38 -3.52
N ILE A 29 0.78 4.99 -3.01
CA ILE A 29 0.08 4.47 -1.83
C ILE A 29 -1.21 3.76 -2.26
N SER A 30 -1.17 2.43 -2.19
CA SER A 30 -2.30 1.56 -2.44
C SER A 30 -3.07 1.28 -1.13
N SER A 31 -3.44 0.06 -0.87
CA SER A 31 -4.11 -0.43 0.34
C SER A 31 -4.03 -1.96 0.36
N SER A 32 -4.18 -2.60 1.51
CA SER A 32 -4.43 -4.05 1.61
C SER A 32 -5.66 -4.48 0.80
N ARG A 33 -6.57 -3.53 0.50
CA ARG A 33 -7.73 -3.74 -0.38
C ARG A 33 -7.39 -3.82 -1.88
N ASP A 34 -6.13 -3.82 -2.24
CA ASP A 34 -5.69 -4.19 -3.59
C ASP A 34 -5.89 -5.69 -3.89
N ALA A 35 -5.95 -6.51 -2.82
CA ALA A 35 -6.09 -7.97 -2.89
C ALA A 35 -7.13 -8.54 -1.90
N MET A 36 -7.77 -7.68 -1.09
CA MET A 36 -8.84 -8.05 -0.16
C MET A 36 -10.01 -7.08 -0.33
N SER A 37 -11.22 -7.50 0.03
CA SER A 37 -12.41 -6.66 -0.15
C SER A 37 -13.33 -6.73 1.06
N GLN A 38 -14.08 -5.66 1.24
CA GLN A 38 -15.29 -5.63 2.04
C GLN A 38 -16.48 -5.45 1.10
N ALA A 39 -17.66 -5.86 1.51
CA ALA A 39 -18.88 -5.59 0.76
C ALA A 39 -19.02 -4.08 0.49
N GLN A 40 -19.55 -3.71 -0.68
CA GLN A 40 -19.80 -2.34 -1.11
C GLN A 40 -18.53 -1.47 -1.22
N SER A 41 -17.38 -2.10 -1.50
CA SER A 41 -16.09 -1.40 -1.70
C SER A 41 -15.49 -1.55 -3.10
N GLU A 42 -16.28 -1.95 -4.09
CA GLU A 42 -15.85 -2.34 -5.44
C GLU A 42 -15.03 -1.23 -6.12
N SER A 43 -15.51 0.01 -6.09
CA SER A 43 -14.82 1.14 -6.72
C SER A 43 -13.51 1.50 -6.02
N TYR A 44 -13.44 1.34 -4.70
CA TYR A 44 -12.22 1.56 -3.94
C TYR A 44 -11.21 0.44 -4.20
N THR A 45 -11.65 -0.81 -4.11
CA THR A 45 -10.81 -1.99 -4.40
C THR A 45 -10.27 -1.94 -5.83
N ALA A 46 -11.12 -1.59 -6.82
CA ALA A 46 -10.69 -1.42 -8.20
C ALA A 46 -9.63 -0.32 -8.35
N ALA A 47 -9.79 0.82 -7.65
CA ALA A 47 -8.82 1.90 -7.68
C ALA A 47 -7.48 1.47 -7.05
N LYS A 48 -7.52 0.77 -5.92
CA LYS A 48 -6.29 0.34 -5.21
C LYS A 48 -5.58 -0.81 -5.92
N GLY A 49 -6.33 -1.76 -6.49
CA GLY A 49 -5.76 -2.76 -7.41
C GLY A 49 -5.18 -2.12 -8.68
N GLY A 50 -5.84 -1.07 -9.20
CA GLY A 50 -5.34 -0.29 -10.33
C GLY A 50 -4.00 0.41 -10.05
N ILE A 51 -3.79 0.95 -8.84
CA ILE A 51 -2.48 1.50 -8.41
C ILE A 51 -1.40 0.42 -8.40
N HIS A 52 -1.70 -0.77 -7.89
CA HIS A 52 -0.76 -1.88 -7.89
C HIS A 52 -0.34 -2.23 -9.33
N ALA A 53 -1.30 -2.40 -10.24
CA ALA A 53 -1.02 -2.67 -11.65
C ALA A 53 -0.27 -1.51 -12.34
N LEU A 54 -0.65 -0.26 -12.07
CA LEU A 54 0.01 0.93 -12.59
C LEU A 54 1.48 0.99 -12.15
N THR A 55 1.78 0.58 -10.93
CA THR A 55 3.13 0.62 -10.36
C THR A 55 4.12 -0.20 -11.18
N HIS A 56 3.84 -1.47 -11.45
CA HIS A 56 4.76 -2.29 -12.24
C HIS A 56 4.80 -1.85 -13.71
N ALA A 57 3.70 -1.37 -14.27
CA ALA A 57 3.69 -0.83 -15.63
C ALA A 57 4.57 0.42 -15.76
N LEU A 58 4.49 1.34 -14.78
CA LEU A 58 5.35 2.53 -14.72
C LEU A 58 6.82 2.16 -14.47
N ALA A 59 7.11 1.16 -13.64
CA ALA A 59 8.47 0.70 -13.40
C ALA A 59 9.17 0.27 -14.70
N ILE A 60 8.45 -0.43 -15.57
CA ILE A 60 8.97 -0.81 -16.90
C ILE A 60 9.09 0.40 -17.83
N SER A 61 8.08 1.27 -17.87
CA SER A 61 8.08 2.46 -18.74
C SER A 61 9.12 3.51 -18.34
N LEU A 62 9.58 3.48 -17.10
CA LEU A 62 10.57 4.40 -16.55
C LEU A 62 11.91 3.72 -16.28
N ALA A 63 12.17 2.55 -16.88
CA ALA A 63 13.43 1.83 -16.72
C ALA A 63 14.62 2.75 -17.05
N GLY A 64 15.62 2.79 -16.16
CA GLY A 64 16.77 3.67 -16.27
C GLY A 64 16.50 5.15 -15.93
N ILE A 65 15.25 5.54 -15.64
CA ILE A 65 14.87 6.92 -15.31
C ILE A 65 14.48 7.03 -13.83
N ALA A 66 13.59 6.15 -13.38
CA ALA A 66 13.09 6.15 -12.01
C ALA A 66 12.71 4.74 -11.56
N ARG A 67 12.83 4.47 -10.27
CA ARG A 67 12.24 3.30 -9.64
C ARG A 67 10.79 3.61 -9.24
N VAL A 68 9.91 2.67 -9.41
CA VAL A 68 8.48 2.84 -9.08
C VAL A 68 8.03 1.66 -8.23
N ASN A 69 7.59 1.94 -7.02
CA ASN A 69 7.06 0.92 -6.11
C ASN A 69 5.75 1.40 -5.50
N SER A 70 5.02 0.51 -4.87
CA SER A 70 3.84 0.85 -4.10
C SER A 70 3.89 0.25 -2.70
N ILE A 71 3.20 0.90 -1.79
CA ILE A 71 2.93 0.40 -0.45
C ILE A 71 1.42 0.14 -0.34
N SER A 72 1.06 -1.00 0.24
CA SER A 72 -0.32 -1.37 0.57
C SER A 72 -0.49 -1.40 2.08
N PRO A 73 -0.84 -0.25 2.70
CA PRO A 73 -1.13 -0.19 4.12
C PRO A 73 -2.34 -1.03 4.49
N GLY A 74 -2.30 -1.62 5.69
CA GLY A 74 -3.48 -2.13 6.38
C GLY A 74 -4.24 -1.02 7.11
N TRP A 75 -4.72 -1.33 8.31
CA TRP A 75 -5.31 -0.30 9.16
C TRP A 75 -4.23 0.54 9.83
N ILE A 76 -4.19 1.81 9.48
CA ILE A 76 -3.25 2.80 10.01
C ILE A 76 -4.03 3.86 10.78
N GLU A 77 -3.67 4.09 12.03
CA GLU A 77 -4.22 5.14 12.86
C GLU A 77 -3.64 6.50 12.46
N THR A 78 -4.50 7.48 12.25
CA THR A 78 -4.14 8.82 11.79
C THR A 78 -4.67 9.94 12.69
N THR A 79 -5.32 9.59 13.82
CA THR A 79 -6.02 10.56 14.68
C THR A 79 -5.59 10.50 16.15
N ASP A 80 -4.46 9.86 16.44
CA ASP A 80 -3.90 9.68 17.80
C ASP A 80 -4.82 8.89 18.77
N LYS A 81 -5.79 8.14 18.24
CA LYS A 81 -6.60 7.22 19.03
C LYS A 81 -5.79 6.02 19.45
N LYS A 82 -6.05 5.54 20.66
CA LYS A 82 -5.54 4.26 21.12
C LYS A 82 -6.54 3.17 20.78
N TYR A 83 -6.04 2.10 20.18
CA TYR A 83 -6.79 0.90 19.87
C TYR A 83 -6.19 -0.27 20.64
N ASP A 84 -7.02 -0.96 21.40
CA ASP A 84 -6.66 -2.15 22.16
C ASP A 84 -7.70 -3.26 21.90
N GLY A 85 -7.66 -4.32 22.70
CA GLY A 85 -8.59 -5.42 22.59
C GLY A 85 -8.68 -5.99 21.16
N PRO A 86 -9.90 -6.28 20.65
CA PRO A 86 -10.08 -6.91 19.33
C PRO A 86 -9.44 -6.13 18.19
N ASP A 87 -9.45 -4.79 18.24
CA ASP A 87 -8.89 -3.94 17.19
C ASP A 87 -7.37 -4.13 17.05
N ALA A 88 -6.67 -4.26 18.16
CA ALA A 88 -5.24 -4.57 18.16
C ALA A 88 -4.97 -6.05 17.83
N LEU A 89 -5.74 -6.95 18.45
CA LEU A 89 -5.52 -8.39 18.41
C LEU A 89 -5.75 -9.02 17.03
N GLN A 90 -6.60 -8.42 16.20
CA GLN A 90 -6.81 -8.89 14.82
C GLN A 90 -5.53 -8.82 13.95
N HIS A 91 -4.55 -8.02 14.37
CA HIS A 91 -3.25 -7.96 13.69
C HIS A 91 -2.28 -8.96 14.36
N PRO A 92 -1.59 -9.82 13.60
CA PRO A 92 -0.54 -10.69 14.16
C PRO A 92 0.51 -9.96 15.01
N VAL A 93 0.85 -8.71 14.64
CA VAL A 93 1.76 -7.85 15.44
C VAL A 93 1.11 -7.23 16.68
N LYS A 94 -0.17 -7.55 16.96
CA LYS A 94 -0.94 -7.17 18.16
C LYS A 94 -1.07 -5.66 18.38
N ARG A 95 -1.08 -4.88 17.31
CA ARG A 95 -1.36 -3.44 17.34
C ARG A 95 -1.88 -2.95 15.98
N VAL A 96 -2.62 -1.87 16.01
CA VAL A 96 -2.93 -1.08 14.80
C VAL A 96 -1.66 -0.38 14.31
N GLY A 97 -1.53 -0.19 13.00
CA GLY A 97 -0.40 0.50 12.40
C GLY A 97 -0.40 2.00 12.73
N ARG A 98 0.75 2.65 12.59
CA ARG A 98 0.97 4.09 12.76
C ARG A 98 1.45 4.69 11.46
N CYS A 99 1.36 6.01 11.33
CA CYS A 99 1.88 6.72 10.17
C CYS A 99 3.37 6.46 9.95
N GLU A 100 4.14 6.33 11.04
CA GLU A 100 5.57 6.04 11.00
C GLU A 100 5.88 4.69 10.34
N ASP A 101 5.03 3.66 10.54
CA ASP A 101 5.21 2.35 9.90
C ASP A 101 5.24 2.46 8.36
N ILE A 102 4.49 3.43 7.82
CA ILE A 102 4.45 3.69 6.39
C ILE A 102 5.57 4.63 5.97
N ALA A 103 5.82 5.69 6.74
CA ALA A 103 6.83 6.70 6.44
C ALA A 103 8.23 6.10 6.36
N GLU A 104 8.60 5.22 7.29
CA GLU A 104 9.90 4.53 7.29
C GLU A 104 10.12 3.70 6.02
N MET A 105 9.10 3.01 5.55
CA MET A 105 9.19 2.28 4.29
C MET A 105 9.30 3.21 3.09
N ILE A 106 8.60 4.34 3.08
CA ILE A 106 8.75 5.35 2.02
C ILE A 106 10.19 5.86 1.99
N LEU A 107 10.76 6.22 3.14
CA LEU A 107 12.13 6.68 3.26
C LEU A 107 13.12 5.62 2.75
N PHE A 108 12.92 4.35 3.13
CA PHE A 108 13.74 3.26 2.62
C PHE A 108 13.64 3.13 1.10
N LEU A 109 12.43 3.10 0.53
CA LEU A 109 12.22 2.96 -0.92
C LEU A 109 12.76 4.16 -1.71
N CYS A 110 12.80 5.33 -1.11
CA CYS A 110 13.39 6.53 -1.72
C CYS A 110 14.93 6.57 -1.61
N SER A 111 15.53 5.74 -0.77
CA SER A 111 16.98 5.71 -0.57
C SER A 111 17.71 4.86 -1.61
N GLU A 112 19.03 5.04 -1.70
CA GLU A 112 19.92 4.21 -2.52
C GLU A 112 19.94 2.73 -2.07
N LYS A 113 19.64 2.46 -0.80
CA LYS A 113 19.56 1.08 -0.26
C LYS A 113 18.51 0.24 -0.96
N ALA A 114 17.48 0.85 -1.53
CA ALA A 114 16.44 0.20 -2.32
C ALA A 114 16.73 0.21 -3.83
N GLY A 115 17.98 0.43 -4.24
CA GLY A 115 18.39 0.59 -5.64
C GLY A 115 18.04 -0.59 -6.56
N PHE A 116 17.83 -1.80 -6.01
CA PHE A 116 17.44 -2.99 -6.77
C PHE A 116 15.96 -3.37 -6.61
N ILE A 117 15.14 -2.47 -6.05
CA ILE A 117 13.70 -2.68 -5.82
C ILE A 117 12.92 -1.74 -6.74
N THR A 118 12.21 -2.29 -7.71
CA THR A 118 11.29 -1.56 -8.59
C THR A 118 10.18 -2.47 -9.09
N GLY A 119 8.98 -1.93 -9.27
CA GLY A 119 7.79 -2.67 -9.71
C GLY A 119 7.06 -3.41 -8.60
N GLU A 120 7.53 -3.31 -7.36
CA GLU A 120 7.01 -4.06 -6.22
C GLU A 120 5.86 -3.34 -5.50
N ASN A 121 4.98 -4.16 -4.91
CA ASN A 121 3.93 -3.71 -4.01
C ASN A 121 4.14 -4.32 -2.63
N ILE A 122 4.51 -3.49 -1.66
CA ILE A 122 4.88 -3.93 -0.32
C ILE A 122 3.71 -3.75 0.63
N LYS A 123 3.21 -4.84 1.21
CA LYS A 123 2.16 -4.80 2.23
C LYS A 123 2.74 -4.46 3.59
N ILE A 124 2.13 -3.45 4.23
CA ILE A 124 2.45 -3.04 5.60
C ILE A 124 1.13 -3.01 6.38
N ASP A 125 0.72 -4.18 6.87
CA ASP A 125 -0.60 -4.40 7.44
C ASP A 125 -0.57 -5.18 8.77
N GLY A 126 0.61 -5.29 9.40
CA GLY A 126 0.78 -6.03 10.63
C GLY A 126 0.48 -7.53 10.50
N GLY A 127 0.51 -8.06 9.27
CA GLY A 127 0.24 -9.46 8.98
C GLY A 127 -1.25 -9.79 8.82
N MET A 128 -2.15 -8.81 8.95
CA MET A 128 -3.61 -9.04 8.90
C MET A 128 -4.06 -9.77 7.64
N SER A 129 -3.52 -9.41 6.46
CA SER A 129 -3.88 -10.07 5.19
C SER A 129 -3.26 -11.46 5.00
N LYS A 130 -2.47 -11.95 5.96
CA LYS A 130 -1.85 -13.29 5.96
C LYS A 130 -2.47 -14.23 6.97
N LEU A 131 -3.24 -13.69 7.91
CA LEU A 131 -3.91 -14.48 8.94
C LEU A 131 -5.07 -15.25 8.34
N MET A 132 -5.04 -16.57 8.47
CA MET A 132 -6.15 -17.46 8.17
C MET A 132 -6.87 -17.79 9.48
N ILE A 133 -8.17 -17.57 9.53
CA ILE A 133 -9.00 -17.84 10.71
C ILE A 133 -10.14 -18.75 10.27
N TYR A 134 -10.38 -19.83 11.00
CA TYR A 134 -11.52 -20.69 10.83
C TYR A 134 -12.64 -20.32 11.81
N HIS A 135 -13.86 -20.75 11.52
CA HIS A 135 -15.00 -20.57 12.42
C HIS A 135 -14.69 -21.09 13.82
N ASP A 136 -15.05 -20.33 14.84
CA ASP A 136 -14.77 -20.54 16.27
C ASP A 136 -13.29 -20.34 16.71
N GLU A 137 -12.37 -19.98 15.81
CA GLU A 137 -11.01 -19.62 16.19
C GLU A 137 -10.88 -18.12 16.47
N ASP A 138 -10.00 -17.74 17.40
CA ASP A 138 -9.68 -16.35 17.76
C ASP A 138 -10.91 -15.46 18.02
N GLY A 139 -12.03 -16.07 18.48
CA GLY A 139 -13.28 -15.37 18.74
C GLY A 139 -14.11 -15.04 17.50
N TRP A 140 -13.67 -15.44 16.29
CA TRP A 140 -14.48 -15.26 15.09
C TRP A 140 -15.60 -16.29 14.99
N LYS A 141 -16.82 -15.80 14.74
CA LYS A 141 -18.00 -16.64 14.51
C LYS A 141 -18.72 -16.17 13.27
N TYR A 142 -19.03 -17.12 12.38
CA TYR A 142 -19.93 -16.88 11.26
C TYR A 142 -21.37 -16.82 11.81
N GLN A 143 -22.08 -15.74 11.54
CA GLN A 143 -23.48 -15.52 11.96
C GLN A 143 -24.43 -15.73 10.80
#